data_b6c22c1000f216b52a7d5df28e619ed9
#
_entry.id   b6c22c1000f216b52a7d5df28e619ed9
#
_cell.length_a   1.000
_cell.length_b   1.000
_cell.length_c   1.000
_cell.angle_alpha   90.00
_cell.angle_beta   90.00
_cell.angle_gamma   90.00
#
_symmetry.space_group_name_H-M   'P 1'
#
loop_
_entity.id
_entity.type
_entity.pdbx_description
1 polymer ?
#
loop_
_entity_poly.entity_id
_entity_poly.type
_entity_poly.pdbx_seq_one_letter_code
_entity_poly.pdbx_strand_id
1 'polypeptide(L)'
;HHLRKFTHLHEPETEKWYFFRFYDPQVLGAYLPLLSRYPANLAALFGCKNEDCVIDAFGLRLESEFITFTLNPLPENIIPAKIEFGKIENHAIRTLLLTKFKCQLITLYATNHPNRFRTLKDTHKSAFVEHVYATALSHQVVRPADIAYFGHIMLYLGAYWYEDPLYHFIHQYLNHERQPADRRMEHITHTFNQAMPTILGKQLENSIQMANTLFNWYVIQPQGGLSVNNVVQQVAQIARPYFSHYVTEKQFIAHIHQSLAYAQKQFGITQEHQQGAWVLLSLVLGIGFDRDPLMPWAGEILNSDKPISEKLEQLLQMLQKRANKMLAVTKENPLYV
;
A
#
# COMPACT_ATOMS: atom_id res chain seq x y z
N HIS A 1 34.37 -20.01 -21.62
CA HIS A 1 35.18 -18.75 -21.71
C HIS A 1 34.33 -17.52 -22.02
N HIS A 2 33.28 -17.68 -22.85
CA HIS A 2 32.43 -16.58 -23.31
C HIS A 2 31.79 -15.76 -22.16
N LEU A 3 31.09 -16.43 -21.23
CA LEU A 3 30.35 -15.79 -20.15
C LEU A 3 31.23 -15.10 -19.09
N ARG A 4 32.51 -15.44 -19.00
CA ARG A 4 33.42 -14.87 -17.97
C ARG A 4 33.59 -13.36 -18.12
N LYS A 5 33.48 -12.81 -19.33
CA LYS A 5 33.59 -11.38 -19.60
C LYS A 5 32.45 -10.53 -19.01
N PHE A 6 31.31 -11.17 -18.66
CA PHE A 6 30.14 -10.47 -18.09
C PHE A 6 30.16 -10.39 -16.56
N THR A 7 31.14 -11.02 -15.90
CA THR A 7 31.21 -10.97 -14.42
C THR A 7 31.77 -9.65 -13.90
N HIS A 8 32.63 -9.00 -14.68
CA HIS A 8 33.20 -7.69 -14.33
C HIS A 8 32.90 -6.72 -15.45
N LEU A 9 32.04 -5.76 -15.17
CA LEU A 9 31.62 -4.75 -16.12
C LEU A 9 32.18 -3.39 -15.70
N HIS A 10 32.71 -2.67 -16.67
CA HIS A 10 33.21 -1.32 -16.52
C HIS A 10 32.09 -0.31 -16.73
N GLU A 11 31.97 0.67 -15.84
CA GLU A 11 31.08 1.82 -16.01
C GLU A 11 31.87 3.01 -16.57
N PRO A 12 31.65 3.39 -17.84
CA PRO A 12 32.46 4.43 -18.48
C PRO A 12 32.32 5.82 -17.85
N GLU A 13 31.14 6.12 -17.25
CA GLU A 13 30.87 7.42 -16.66
C GLU A 13 31.67 7.69 -15.36
N THR A 14 31.92 6.64 -14.57
CA THR A 14 32.59 6.74 -13.26
C THR A 14 33.96 6.05 -13.23
N GLU A 15 34.38 5.44 -14.33
CA GLU A 15 35.61 4.64 -14.45
C GLU A 15 35.72 3.51 -13.41
N LYS A 16 34.56 3.02 -12.90
CA LYS A 16 34.51 1.97 -11.89
C LYS A 16 34.22 0.61 -12.50
N TRP A 17 34.71 -0.42 -11.84
CA TRP A 17 34.42 -1.80 -12.18
C TRP A 17 33.42 -2.36 -11.20
N TYR A 18 32.37 -3.02 -11.73
CA TYR A 18 31.33 -3.67 -10.96
C TYR A 18 31.35 -5.17 -11.17
N PHE A 19 31.18 -5.91 -10.07
CA PHE A 19 30.98 -7.36 -10.12
C PHE A 19 29.51 -7.64 -10.43
N PHE A 20 29.19 -7.97 -11.66
CA PHE A 20 27.82 -8.24 -12.11
C PHE A 20 27.53 -9.73 -12.06
N ARG A 21 26.69 -10.15 -11.10
CA ARG A 21 26.32 -11.56 -10.89
C ARG A 21 25.25 -12.01 -11.87
N PHE A 22 25.48 -11.87 -13.17
CA PHE A 22 24.51 -12.29 -14.20
C PHE A 22 24.14 -13.78 -14.11
N TYR A 23 24.99 -14.65 -13.55
CA TYR A 23 24.76 -16.08 -13.32
C TYR A 23 23.81 -16.37 -12.15
N ASP A 24 23.47 -15.39 -11.30
CA ASP A 24 22.41 -15.52 -10.32
C ASP A 24 21.06 -15.58 -11.08
N PRO A 25 20.26 -16.65 -10.90
CA PRO A 25 19.01 -16.82 -11.65
C PRO A 25 18.05 -15.62 -11.51
N GLN A 26 18.00 -14.97 -10.34
CA GLN A 26 17.15 -13.81 -10.10
C GLN A 26 17.65 -12.57 -10.84
N VAL A 27 18.99 -12.36 -10.87
CA VAL A 27 19.59 -11.26 -11.63
C VAL A 27 19.39 -11.47 -13.12
N LEU A 28 19.69 -12.68 -13.61
CA LEU A 28 19.54 -13.00 -15.02
C LEU A 28 18.07 -12.97 -15.48
N GLY A 29 17.14 -13.46 -14.64
CA GLY A 29 15.71 -13.42 -14.89
C GLY A 29 15.14 -12.00 -14.97
N ALA A 30 15.71 -11.03 -14.24
CA ALA A 30 15.37 -9.62 -14.36
C ALA A 30 16.05 -8.93 -15.56
N TYR A 31 17.26 -9.39 -15.93
CA TYR A 31 18.09 -8.75 -16.95
C TYR A 31 17.68 -9.15 -18.37
N LEU A 32 17.44 -10.45 -18.64
CA LEU A 32 17.10 -10.94 -19.98
C LEU A 32 15.86 -10.28 -20.60
N PRO A 33 14.74 -10.09 -19.90
CA PRO A 33 13.58 -9.38 -20.45
C PRO A 33 13.88 -7.92 -20.82
N LEU A 34 14.79 -7.27 -20.11
CA LEU A 34 15.20 -5.90 -20.43
C LEU A 34 16.05 -5.87 -21.69
N LEU A 35 16.95 -6.84 -21.83
CA LEU A 35 17.81 -6.96 -23.03
C LEU A 35 17.02 -7.23 -24.31
N SER A 36 15.79 -7.74 -24.24
CA SER A 36 14.96 -7.97 -25.44
C SER A 36 14.76 -6.72 -26.29
N ARG A 37 14.88 -5.55 -25.67
CA ARG A 37 14.79 -4.22 -26.35
C ARG A 37 16.12 -3.77 -26.96
N TYR A 38 17.19 -4.51 -26.76
CA TYR A 38 18.56 -4.16 -27.15
C TYR A 38 19.22 -5.32 -27.87
N PRO A 39 18.89 -5.54 -29.16
CA PRO A 39 19.36 -6.71 -29.92
C PRO A 39 20.88 -6.88 -29.96
N ALA A 40 21.65 -5.80 -30.01
CA ALA A 40 23.11 -5.84 -30.00
C ALA A 40 23.69 -6.36 -28.66
N ASN A 41 23.03 -6.04 -27.53
CA ASN A 41 23.39 -6.55 -26.21
C ASN A 41 23.01 -8.03 -26.05
N LEU A 42 21.85 -8.44 -26.62
CA LEU A 42 21.47 -9.85 -26.68
C LEU A 42 22.49 -10.64 -27.50
N ALA A 43 22.86 -10.18 -28.69
CA ALA A 43 23.88 -10.81 -29.54
C ALA A 43 25.20 -10.96 -28.78
N ALA A 44 25.59 -9.95 -28.01
CA ALA A 44 26.79 -10.02 -27.19
C ALA A 44 26.68 -11.06 -26.07
N LEU A 45 25.55 -11.14 -25.35
CA LEU A 45 25.35 -12.09 -24.24
C LEU A 45 25.27 -13.53 -24.75
N PHE A 46 24.52 -13.79 -25.82
CA PHE A 46 24.42 -15.11 -26.45
C PHE A 46 25.68 -15.50 -27.25
N GLY A 47 26.57 -14.54 -27.49
CA GLY A 47 27.84 -14.78 -28.18
C GLY A 47 27.66 -15.00 -29.67
N CYS A 48 26.71 -14.31 -30.27
CA CYS A 48 26.40 -14.47 -31.69
C CYS A 48 27.46 -13.83 -32.56
N LYS A 49 27.85 -14.55 -33.62
CA LYS A 49 28.67 -14.08 -34.76
C LYS A 49 27.95 -14.54 -36.01
N ASN A 50 27.45 -13.61 -36.79
CA ASN A 50 26.56 -13.90 -37.91
C ASN A 50 25.32 -14.69 -37.43
N GLU A 51 25.06 -15.86 -38.03
CA GLU A 51 23.94 -16.73 -37.70
C GLU A 51 24.24 -17.70 -36.53
N ASP A 52 25.52 -17.89 -36.17
CA ASP A 52 25.94 -18.81 -35.11
C ASP A 52 26.01 -18.11 -33.76
N CYS A 53 25.41 -18.70 -32.75
CA CYS A 53 25.50 -18.26 -31.35
C CYS A 53 26.17 -19.32 -30.46
N VAL A 54 26.96 -18.90 -29.47
CA VAL A 54 27.64 -19.78 -28.51
C VAL A 54 26.66 -20.38 -27.52
N ILE A 55 25.56 -19.71 -27.26
CA ILE A 55 24.53 -20.09 -26.30
C ILE A 55 23.19 -20.18 -27.02
N ASP A 56 22.53 -21.33 -26.91
CA ASP A 56 21.23 -21.57 -27.51
C ASP A 56 20.08 -21.06 -26.60
N ALA A 57 20.24 -21.27 -25.29
CA ALA A 57 19.23 -20.88 -24.32
C ALA A 57 19.81 -20.69 -22.90
N PHE A 58 19.13 -19.91 -22.10
CA PHE A 58 19.33 -19.81 -20.64
C PHE A 58 18.18 -20.49 -19.92
N GLY A 59 18.46 -21.56 -19.15
CA GLY A 59 17.50 -22.18 -18.25
C GLY A 59 17.66 -21.65 -16.83
N LEU A 60 16.61 -21.10 -16.26
CA LEU A 60 16.60 -20.50 -14.92
C LEU A 60 15.58 -21.19 -14.03
N ARG A 61 15.98 -21.51 -12.80
CA ARG A 61 15.04 -21.89 -11.76
C ARG A 61 14.73 -20.66 -10.89
N LEU A 62 13.50 -20.15 -11.01
CA LEU A 62 13.00 -19.04 -10.21
C LEU A 62 11.93 -19.60 -9.27
N GLU A 63 12.23 -19.60 -7.97
CA GLU A 63 11.36 -20.21 -6.94
C GLU A 63 11.01 -21.68 -7.25
N SER A 64 9.75 -21.94 -7.63
CA SER A 64 9.26 -23.28 -7.98
C SER A 64 9.20 -23.54 -9.50
N GLU A 65 9.44 -22.52 -10.33
CA GLU A 65 9.30 -22.60 -11.79
C GLU A 65 10.65 -22.71 -12.48
N PHE A 66 10.68 -23.45 -13.59
CA PHE A 66 11.81 -23.48 -14.51
C PHE A 66 11.45 -22.74 -15.78
N ILE A 67 12.17 -21.64 -16.05
CA ILE A 67 11.94 -20.77 -17.20
C ILE A 67 13.11 -20.89 -18.16
N THR A 68 12.82 -21.07 -19.44
CA THR A 68 13.82 -21.10 -20.50
C THR A 68 13.70 -19.86 -21.38
N PHE A 69 14.80 -19.13 -21.53
CA PHE A 69 14.93 -18.00 -22.42
C PHE A 69 15.70 -18.44 -23.66
N THR A 70 15.03 -18.42 -24.81
CA THR A 70 15.64 -18.68 -26.13
C THR A 70 15.80 -17.38 -26.87
N LEU A 71 16.79 -17.30 -27.73
CA LEU A 71 17.01 -16.14 -28.58
C LEU A 71 16.07 -16.20 -29.79
N ASN A 72 15.28 -15.14 -29.96
CA ASN A 72 14.54 -14.95 -31.22
C ASN A 72 15.51 -14.54 -32.35
N PRO A 73 15.16 -14.77 -33.60
CA PRO A 73 16.00 -14.34 -34.74
C PRO A 73 16.42 -12.89 -34.60
N LEU A 74 17.70 -12.65 -34.63
CA LEU A 74 18.26 -11.29 -34.60
C LEU A 74 18.20 -10.62 -35.99
N PRO A 75 18.19 -9.30 -36.05
CA PRO A 75 18.32 -8.59 -37.32
C PRO A 75 19.61 -9.01 -38.07
N GLU A 76 19.53 -9.09 -39.38
CA GLU A 76 20.71 -9.35 -40.23
C GLU A 76 21.83 -8.34 -39.98
N ASN A 77 23.07 -8.81 -39.99
CA ASN A 77 24.28 -7.98 -39.83
C ASN A 77 24.38 -7.24 -38.48
N ILE A 78 23.77 -7.78 -37.40
CA ILE A 78 23.89 -7.16 -36.09
C ILE A 78 25.34 -7.26 -35.57
N ILE A 79 25.88 -6.13 -35.14
CA ILE A 79 27.18 -6.08 -34.48
C ILE A 79 26.95 -6.22 -32.96
N PRO A 80 27.50 -7.25 -32.31
CA PRO A 80 27.37 -7.41 -30.86
C PRO A 80 27.94 -6.20 -30.10
N ALA A 81 27.17 -5.66 -29.18
CA ALA A 81 27.59 -4.53 -28.36
C ALA A 81 28.72 -4.93 -27.37
N LYS A 82 29.58 -3.96 -27.03
CA LYS A 82 30.39 -4.08 -25.81
C LYS A 82 29.46 -3.95 -24.61
N ILE A 83 29.42 -4.96 -23.77
CA ILE A 83 28.61 -4.89 -22.56
C ILE A 83 29.41 -4.16 -21.48
N GLU A 84 28.84 -3.08 -21.00
CA GLU A 84 29.36 -2.21 -19.96
C GLU A 84 28.31 -2.12 -18.85
N PHE A 85 28.72 -1.77 -17.63
CA PHE A 85 27.79 -1.54 -16.55
C PHE A 85 27.12 -0.18 -16.76
N GLY A 86 25.87 -0.19 -17.17
CA GLY A 86 25.16 1.02 -17.56
C GLY A 86 23.72 1.04 -17.07
N LYS A 87 22.89 1.77 -17.77
CA LYS A 87 21.48 1.98 -17.39
C LYS A 87 20.68 0.67 -17.37
N ILE A 88 20.98 -0.28 -18.24
CA ILE A 88 20.25 -1.57 -18.34
C ILE A 88 20.55 -2.43 -17.11
N GLU A 89 21.83 -2.61 -16.77
CA GLU A 89 22.29 -3.40 -15.64
C GLU A 89 21.80 -2.78 -14.31
N ASN A 90 21.93 -1.45 -14.18
CA ASN A 90 21.40 -0.71 -13.04
C ASN A 90 19.88 -0.89 -12.90
N HIS A 91 19.15 -0.82 -14.00
CA HIS A 91 17.69 -0.99 -13.97
C HIS A 91 17.31 -2.41 -13.54
N ALA A 92 17.99 -3.45 -14.08
CA ALA A 92 17.76 -4.83 -13.68
C ALA A 92 17.98 -5.07 -12.18
N ILE A 93 19.10 -4.57 -11.63
CA ILE A 93 19.41 -4.69 -10.21
C ILE A 93 18.39 -3.93 -9.35
N ARG A 94 18.05 -2.69 -9.71
CA ARG A 94 17.06 -1.90 -8.97
C ARG A 94 15.69 -2.56 -8.97
N THR A 95 15.25 -3.09 -10.11
CA THR A 95 13.97 -3.80 -10.21
C THR A 95 13.97 -5.05 -9.31
N LEU A 96 15.05 -5.82 -9.32
CA LEU A 96 15.20 -6.99 -8.47
C LEU A 96 15.17 -6.63 -6.97
N LEU A 97 15.95 -5.61 -6.56
CA LEU A 97 16.00 -5.16 -5.18
C LEU A 97 14.64 -4.62 -4.71
N LEU A 98 13.94 -3.89 -5.57
CA LEU A 98 12.60 -3.38 -5.29
C LEU A 98 11.60 -4.52 -5.13
N THR A 99 11.62 -5.51 -6.02
CA THR A 99 10.75 -6.70 -5.92
C THR A 99 11.01 -7.45 -4.62
N LYS A 100 12.27 -7.70 -4.27
CA LYS A 100 12.64 -8.34 -2.99
C LYS A 100 12.14 -7.52 -1.79
N PHE A 101 12.33 -6.22 -1.82
CA PHE A 101 11.86 -5.35 -0.75
C PHE A 101 10.33 -5.40 -0.59
N LYS A 102 9.58 -5.36 -1.69
CA LYS A 102 8.12 -5.49 -1.66
C LYS A 102 7.66 -6.84 -1.10
N CYS A 103 8.32 -7.95 -1.48
CA CYS A 103 8.06 -9.27 -0.89
C CYS A 103 8.36 -9.30 0.62
N GLN A 104 9.45 -8.65 1.06
CA GLN A 104 9.78 -8.53 2.48
C GLN A 104 8.70 -7.72 3.25
N LEU A 105 8.17 -6.64 2.66
CA LEU A 105 7.06 -5.89 3.26
C LEU A 105 5.80 -6.75 3.39
N ILE A 106 5.44 -7.54 2.37
CA ILE A 106 4.31 -8.46 2.44
C ILE A 106 4.48 -9.45 3.61
N THR A 107 5.66 -10.06 3.73
CA THR A 107 5.98 -10.99 4.80
C THR A 107 5.92 -10.33 6.17
N LEU A 108 6.52 -9.13 6.30
CA LEU A 108 6.52 -8.34 7.54
C LEU A 108 5.10 -8.02 8.02
N TYR A 109 4.26 -7.52 7.11
CA TYR A 109 2.87 -7.18 7.45
C TYR A 109 2.01 -8.41 7.74
N ALA A 110 2.21 -9.51 7.02
CA ALA A 110 1.50 -10.76 7.27
C ALA A 110 1.88 -11.37 8.64
N THR A 111 3.11 -11.21 9.08
CA THR A 111 3.60 -11.68 10.38
C THR A 111 3.08 -10.81 11.52
N ASN A 112 3.15 -9.48 11.36
CA ASN A 112 2.78 -8.54 12.44
C ASN A 112 1.28 -8.28 12.52
N HIS A 113 0.52 -8.49 11.42
CA HIS A 113 -0.92 -8.25 11.35
C HIS A 113 -1.68 -9.45 10.75
N PRO A 114 -1.60 -10.65 11.39
CA PRO A 114 -2.13 -11.88 10.82
C PRO A 114 -3.63 -11.81 10.57
N ASN A 115 -4.38 -11.19 11.46
CA ASN A 115 -5.84 -11.13 11.38
C ASN A 115 -6.34 -10.18 10.29
N ARG A 116 -5.59 -9.14 9.98
CA ARG A 116 -5.98 -8.12 9.01
C ARG A 116 -5.35 -8.36 7.63
N PHE A 117 -4.04 -8.61 7.59
CA PHE A 117 -3.30 -8.66 6.35
C PHE A 117 -3.18 -10.07 5.77
N ARG A 118 -2.96 -11.10 6.62
CA ARG A 118 -2.80 -12.48 6.17
C ARG A 118 -4.01 -13.02 5.42
N THR A 119 -5.22 -12.56 5.77
CA THR A 119 -6.49 -13.01 5.16
C THR A 119 -6.78 -12.38 3.80
N LEU A 120 -6.02 -11.38 3.39
CA LEU A 120 -6.16 -10.76 2.07
C LEU A 120 -5.65 -11.70 0.97
N LYS A 121 -6.25 -11.62 -0.22
CA LYS A 121 -5.71 -12.25 -1.43
C LYS A 121 -4.35 -11.64 -1.78
N ASP A 122 -3.48 -12.40 -2.43
CA ASP A 122 -2.12 -11.92 -2.75
C ASP A 122 -2.12 -10.71 -3.69
N THR A 123 -3.11 -10.61 -4.59
CA THR A 123 -3.33 -9.42 -5.42
C THR A 123 -3.57 -8.15 -4.59
N HIS A 124 -4.34 -8.23 -3.50
CA HIS A 124 -4.61 -7.09 -2.61
C HIS A 124 -3.42 -6.78 -1.70
N LYS A 125 -2.68 -7.81 -1.25
CA LYS A 125 -1.41 -7.60 -0.53
C LYS A 125 -0.40 -6.84 -1.39
N SER A 126 -0.26 -7.27 -2.65
CA SER A 126 0.62 -6.59 -3.62
C SER A 126 0.16 -5.16 -3.89
N ALA A 127 -1.14 -4.94 -4.13
CA ALA A 127 -1.70 -3.60 -4.33
C ALA A 127 -1.48 -2.69 -3.13
N PHE A 128 -1.62 -3.20 -1.91
CA PHE A 128 -1.34 -2.44 -0.69
C PHE A 128 0.13 -2.04 -0.61
N VAL A 129 1.06 -2.97 -0.82
CA VAL A 129 2.50 -2.68 -0.77
C VAL A 129 2.93 -1.70 -1.86
N GLU A 130 2.35 -1.81 -3.08
CA GLU A 130 2.54 -0.81 -4.13
C GLU A 130 2.07 0.58 -3.69
N HIS A 131 0.89 0.66 -3.08
CA HIS A 131 0.34 1.91 -2.57
C HIS A 131 1.23 2.50 -1.46
N VAL A 132 1.67 1.69 -0.49
CA VAL A 132 2.62 2.10 0.55
C VAL A 132 3.89 2.68 -0.05
N TYR A 133 4.49 1.95 -0.99
CA TYR A 133 5.75 2.36 -1.63
C TYR A 133 5.60 3.66 -2.41
N ALA A 134 4.58 3.75 -3.28
CA ALA A 134 4.33 4.93 -4.10
C ALA A 134 4.04 6.17 -3.23
N THR A 135 3.20 6.02 -2.19
CA THR A 135 2.85 7.12 -1.29
C THR A 135 4.03 7.56 -0.44
N ALA A 136 4.80 6.63 0.12
CA ALA A 136 6.00 6.97 0.89
C ALA A 136 6.99 7.78 0.05
N LEU A 137 7.22 7.37 -1.21
CA LEU A 137 8.10 8.10 -2.12
C LEU A 137 7.56 9.49 -2.49
N SER A 138 6.24 9.67 -2.67
CA SER A 138 5.65 10.99 -2.94
C SER A 138 5.88 11.98 -1.79
N HIS A 139 6.01 11.46 -0.57
CA HIS A 139 6.40 12.23 0.62
C HIS A 139 7.92 12.23 0.89
N GLN A 140 8.74 11.78 -0.08
CA GLN A 140 10.20 11.71 0.02
C GLN A 140 10.71 10.75 1.12
N VAL A 141 9.88 9.84 1.58
CA VAL A 141 10.27 8.79 2.52
C VAL A 141 10.92 7.66 1.72
N VAL A 142 12.25 7.55 1.81
CA VAL A 142 13.05 6.65 0.94
C VAL A 142 13.77 5.53 1.71
N ARG A 143 13.96 5.66 3.04
CA ARG A 143 14.62 4.61 3.83
C ARG A 143 13.70 3.40 3.96
N PRO A 144 14.18 2.18 3.73
CA PRO A 144 13.35 0.97 3.79
C PRO A 144 12.59 0.80 5.10
N ALA A 145 13.23 1.08 6.24
CA ALA A 145 12.60 1.00 7.56
C ALA A 145 11.46 2.02 7.71
N ASP A 146 11.62 3.23 7.19
CA ASP A 146 10.62 4.30 7.25
C ASP A 146 9.42 3.97 6.33
N ILE A 147 9.67 3.41 5.14
CA ILE A 147 8.63 2.93 4.23
C ILE A 147 7.84 1.80 4.91
N ALA A 148 8.52 0.86 5.56
CA ALA A 148 7.88 -0.21 6.29
C ALA A 148 7.00 0.32 7.42
N TYR A 149 7.49 1.31 8.18
CA TYR A 149 6.72 1.92 9.25
C TYR A 149 5.56 2.78 8.73
N PHE A 150 5.74 3.47 7.62
CA PHE A 150 4.67 4.23 6.95
C PHE A 150 3.49 3.31 6.59
N GLY A 151 3.78 2.13 6.03
CA GLY A 151 2.75 1.11 5.78
C GLY A 151 2.16 0.50 7.06
N HIS A 152 2.95 0.39 8.14
CA HIS A 152 2.43 -0.01 9.44
C HIS A 152 1.35 0.97 9.95
N ILE A 153 1.56 2.27 9.82
CA ILE A 153 0.55 3.27 10.14
C ILE A 153 -0.71 3.08 9.28
N MET A 154 -0.56 2.82 7.98
CA MET A 154 -1.69 2.54 7.08
C MET A 154 -2.51 1.33 7.53
N LEU A 155 -1.86 0.31 8.09
CA LEU A 155 -2.55 -0.87 8.63
C LEU A 155 -3.44 -0.54 9.83
N TYR A 156 -3.15 0.50 10.60
CA TYR A 156 -3.97 0.93 11.74
C TYR A 156 -5.03 1.97 11.36
N LEU A 157 -4.64 2.97 10.58
CA LEU A 157 -5.46 4.16 10.34
C LEU A 157 -6.18 4.17 8.98
N GLY A 158 -5.90 3.17 8.12
CA GLY A 158 -6.36 3.12 6.73
C GLY A 158 -5.31 3.66 5.75
N ALA A 159 -5.42 3.25 4.49
CA ALA A 159 -4.40 3.54 3.48
C ALA A 159 -4.25 5.03 3.14
N TYR A 160 -5.21 5.88 3.51
CA TYR A 160 -5.24 7.32 3.21
C TYR A 160 -5.17 8.21 4.46
N TRP A 161 -4.62 7.72 5.58
CA TRP A 161 -4.50 8.46 6.83
C TRP A 161 -3.80 9.83 6.68
N TYR A 162 -2.90 9.95 5.73
CA TYR A 162 -2.13 11.18 5.46
C TYR A 162 -2.98 12.30 4.81
N GLU A 163 -4.16 11.97 4.32
CA GLU A 163 -5.16 12.92 3.80
C GLU A 163 -6.25 13.25 4.84
N ASP A 164 -6.32 12.49 5.95
CA ASP A 164 -7.42 12.55 6.90
C ASP A 164 -7.20 13.63 7.97
N PRO A 165 -8.07 14.65 8.06
CA PRO A 165 -7.98 15.69 9.09
C PRO A 165 -7.94 15.17 10.53
N LEU A 166 -8.52 13.98 10.82
CA LEU A 166 -8.45 13.36 12.14
C LEU A 166 -7.01 13.06 12.57
N TYR A 167 -6.14 12.75 11.63
CA TYR A 167 -4.75 12.41 11.91
C TYR A 167 -3.77 13.54 11.61
N HIS A 168 -4.28 14.79 11.60
CA HIS A 168 -3.45 15.98 11.37
C HIS A 168 -2.27 16.07 12.33
N PHE A 169 -2.46 15.67 13.58
CA PHE A 169 -1.40 15.65 14.61
C PHE A 169 -0.20 14.74 14.26
N ILE A 170 -0.38 13.80 13.32
CA ILE A 170 0.69 12.94 12.78
C ILE A 170 1.13 13.45 11.41
N HIS A 171 0.19 13.58 10.46
CA HIS A 171 0.56 13.86 9.06
C HIS A 171 1.07 15.27 8.80
N GLN A 172 0.86 16.22 9.73
CA GLN A 172 1.47 17.55 9.64
C GLN A 172 2.98 17.48 9.45
N TYR A 173 3.64 16.49 10.02
CA TYR A 173 5.09 16.31 9.86
C TYR A 173 5.50 15.88 8.46
N LEU A 174 4.63 15.26 7.66
CA LEU A 174 4.94 14.87 6.28
C LEU A 174 5.23 16.08 5.38
N ASN A 175 4.60 17.21 5.65
CA ASN A 175 4.68 18.42 4.85
C ASN A 175 5.71 19.44 5.35
N HIS A 176 6.52 19.09 6.35
CA HIS A 176 7.61 19.95 6.83
C HIS A 176 8.81 19.91 5.89
N GLU A 177 8.73 20.63 4.76
CA GLU A 177 9.77 20.66 3.71
C GLU A 177 11.18 21.06 4.21
N ARG A 178 11.26 21.80 5.32
CA ARG A 178 12.54 22.22 5.92
C ARG A 178 13.25 21.13 6.73
N GLN A 179 12.57 20.00 7.00
CA GLN A 179 13.15 18.88 7.75
C GLN A 179 13.45 17.70 6.82
N PRO A 180 14.61 17.04 6.99
CA PRO A 180 14.91 15.79 6.29
C PRO A 180 13.84 14.72 6.56
N ALA A 181 13.61 13.83 5.60
CA ALA A 181 12.56 12.81 5.68
C ALA A 181 12.72 11.88 6.90
N ASP A 182 13.95 11.54 7.27
CA ASP A 182 14.25 10.72 8.45
C ASP A 182 13.81 11.38 9.76
N ARG A 183 14.05 12.67 9.92
CA ARG A 183 13.58 13.44 11.09
C ARG A 183 12.06 13.55 11.11
N ARG A 184 11.45 13.75 9.95
CA ARG A 184 9.97 13.76 9.84
C ARG A 184 9.38 12.43 10.28
N MET A 185 9.97 11.32 9.83
CA MET A 185 9.53 9.96 10.21
C MET A 185 9.79 9.64 11.69
N GLU A 186 10.86 10.13 12.30
CA GLU A 186 11.08 10.03 13.76
C GLU A 186 9.92 10.69 14.53
N HIS A 187 9.53 11.91 14.17
CA HIS A 187 8.42 12.62 14.81
C HIS A 187 7.07 11.88 14.60
N ILE A 188 6.81 11.43 13.38
CA ILE A 188 5.61 10.66 13.04
C ILE A 188 5.54 9.39 13.90
N THR A 189 6.63 8.62 13.94
CA THR A 189 6.72 7.37 14.71
C THR A 189 6.49 7.61 16.19
N HIS A 190 7.14 8.62 16.76
CA HIS A 190 7.00 8.96 18.17
C HIS A 190 5.56 9.37 18.50
N THR A 191 4.98 10.28 17.72
CA THR A 191 3.62 10.78 17.94
C THR A 191 2.58 9.67 17.75
N PHE A 192 2.74 8.83 16.74
CA PHE A 192 1.88 7.67 16.50
C PHE A 192 1.90 6.71 17.69
N ASN A 193 3.09 6.32 18.16
CA ASN A 193 3.23 5.38 19.27
C ASN A 193 2.67 5.93 20.60
N GLN A 194 2.71 7.23 20.80
CA GLN A 194 2.09 7.86 21.99
C GLN A 194 0.57 7.94 21.89
N ALA A 195 0.03 8.26 20.72
CA ALA A 195 -1.40 8.51 20.55
C ALA A 195 -2.23 7.23 20.41
N MET A 196 -1.71 6.21 19.71
CA MET A 196 -2.50 5.05 19.32
C MET A 196 -3.05 4.22 20.50
N PRO A 197 -2.31 3.98 21.60
CA PRO A 197 -2.87 3.28 22.74
C PRO A 197 -4.09 3.97 23.38
N THR A 198 -4.15 5.31 23.26
CA THR A 198 -5.29 6.09 23.75
C THR A 198 -6.46 6.07 22.77
N ILE A 199 -6.18 6.26 21.48
CA ILE A 199 -7.21 6.37 20.43
C ILE A 199 -7.82 5.01 20.12
N LEU A 200 -6.98 4.00 19.86
CA LEU A 200 -7.42 2.69 19.41
C LEU A 200 -7.67 1.73 20.59
N GLY A 201 -7.04 1.96 21.75
CA GLY A 201 -6.90 0.99 22.82
C GLY A 201 -5.75 0.02 22.56
N LYS A 202 -5.32 -0.71 23.59
CA LYS A 202 -4.20 -1.67 23.48
C LYS A 202 -4.48 -2.84 22.54
N GLN A 203 -5.76 -3.21 22.40
CA GLN A 203 -6.25 -4.31 21.57
C GLN A 203 -7.35 -3.84 20.60
N LEU A 204 -7.31 -2.59 20.16
CA LEU A 204 -8.32 -1.94 19.31
C LEU A 204 -9.70 -1.85 19.96
N GLU A 205 -9.81 -2.06 21.30
CA GLU A 205 -11.07 -2.06 22.03
C GLU A 205 -11.82 -0.73 21.89
N ASN A 206 -11.11 0.40 21.90
CA ASN A 206 -11.72 1.72 21.76
C ASN A 206 -12.32 1.89 20.33
N SER A 207 -11.60 1.45 19.30
CA SER A 207 -12.10 1.51 17.92
C SER A 207 -13.33 0.64 17.74
N ILE A 208 -13.34 -0.57 18.30
CA ILE A 208 -14.47 -1.49 18.21
C ILE A 208 -15.66 -0.92 18.98
N GLN A 209 -15.42 -0.39 20.19
CA GLN A 209 -16.48 0.24 21.00
C GLN A 209 -17.06 1.46 20.31
N MET A 210 -16.23 2.33 19.73
CA MET A 210 -16.67 3.48 18.94
C MET A 210 -17.54 3.03 17.76
N ALA A 211 -17.08 2.03 16.98
CA ALA A 211 -17.83 1.50 15.86
C ALA A 211 -19.21 0.99 16.28
N ASN A 212 -19.29 0.20 17.37
CA ASN A 212 -20.57 -0.32 17.88
C ASN A 212 -21.48 0.80 18.38
N THR A 213 -20.95 1.80 19.08
CA THR A 213 -21.75 2.93 19.60
C THR A 213 -22.31 3.75 18.45
N LEU A 214 -21.50 4.07 17.43
CA LEU A 214 -21.92 4.78 16.23
C LEU A 214 -22.96 3.98 15.43
N PHE A 215 -22.75 2.67 15.29
CA PHE A 215 -23.69 1.80 14.60
C PHE A 215 -25.05 1.76 15.34
N ASN A 216 -25.07 1.52 16.64
CA ASN A 216 -26.30 1.49 17.44
C ASN A 216 -27.02 2.85 17.38
N TRP A 217 -26.29 3.95 17.46
CA TRP A 217 -26.87 5.28 17.29
C TRP A 217 -27.53 5.42 15.90
N TYR A 218 -26.86 5.02 14.82
CA TYR A 218 -27.40 5.13 13.46
C TYR A 218 -28.68 4.31 13.27
N VAL A 219 -28.73 3.09 13.77
CA VAL A 219 -29.90 2.17 13.65
C VAL A 219 -31.14 2.73 14.34
N ILE A 220 -30.98 3.45 15.45
CA ILE A 220 -32.10 4.01 16.24
C ILE A 220 -32.68 5.25 15.56
N GLN A 221 -31.94 5.92 14.67
CA GLN A 221 -32.41 7.15 14.04
C GLN A 221 -33.57 6.87 13.04
N PRO A 222 -34.68 7.63 13.12
CA PRO A 222 -35.76 7.49 12.14
C PRO A 222 -35.28 7.91 10.74
N GLN A 223 -35.63 7.13 9.74
CA GLN A 223 -35.38 7.50 8.35
C GLN A 223 -36.08 8.83 8.04
N GLY A 224 -35.31 9.91 7.87
CA GLY A 224 -35.81 11.24 7.54
C GLY A 224 -35.62 12.31 8.61
N GLY A 225 -35.00 11.99 9.78
CA GLY A 225 -34.82 12.92 10.90
C GLY A 225 -33.39 13.43 11.12
N LEU A 226 -32.45 13.09 10.28
CA LEU A 226 -31.04 13.46 10.43
C LEU A 226 -30.69 14.63 9.50
N SER A 227 -30.73 15.84 10.03
CA SER A 227 -30.05 16.94 9.32
C SER A 227 -28.53 16.74 9.41
N VAL A 228 -27.79 17.18 8.37
CA VAL A 228 -26.32 17.09 8.35
C VAL A 228 -25.69 17.71 9.60
N ASN A 229 -26.25 18.83 10.08
CA ASN A 229 -25.80 19.48 11.31
C ASN A 229 -26.03 18.62 12.55
N ASN A 230 -27.14 17.89 12.63
CA ASN A 230 -27.42 16.98 13.73
C ASN A 230 -26.49 15.77 13.70
N VAL A 231 -26.22 15.21 12.52
CA VAL A 231 -25.26 14.12 12.34
C VAL A 231 -23.87 14.55 12.79
N VAL A 232 -23.40 15.71 12.34
CA VAL A 232 -22.09 16.26 12.72
C VAL A 232 -21.97 16.40 14.24
N GLN A 233 -22.96 17.02 14.88
CA GLN A 233 -22.92 17.26 16.33
C GLN A 233 -22.99 15.96 17.14
N GLN A 234 -23.90 15.05 16.81
CA GLN A 234 -24.10 13.81 17.56
C GLN A 234 -22.94 12.83 17.36
N VAL A 235 -22.47 12.69 16.13
CA VAL A 235 -21.30 11.83 15.81
C VAL A 235 -20.05 12.42 16.48
N ALA A 236 -19.88 13.74 16.50
CA ALA A 236 -18.80 14.39 17.21
C ALA A 236 -18.87 14.10 18.72
N GLN A 237 -20.05 14.15 19.34
CA GLN A 237 -20.22 13.84 20.77
C GLN A 237 -19.86 12.39 21.08
N ILE A 238 -20.23 11.44 20.22
CA ILE A 238 -19.97 10.02 20.41
C ILE A 238 -18.47 9.68 20.17
N ALA A 239 -17.89 10.20 19.12
CA ALA A 239 -16.53 9.84 18.72
C ALA A 239 -15.44 10.66 19.42
N ARG A 240 -15.75 11.90 19.82
CA ARG A 240 -14.79 12.81 20.46
C ARG A 240 -14.09 12.27 21.71
N PRO A 241 -14.72 11.50 22.61
CA PRO A 241 -14.03 10.93 23.76
C PRO A 241 -12.82 10.06 23.40
N TYR A 242 -12.86 9.39 22.24
CA TYR A 242 -11.76 8.53 21.78
C TYR A 242 -10.58 9.31 21.19
N PHE A 243 -10.83 10.54 20.70
CA PHE A 243 -9.83 11.39 20.06
C PHE A 243 -9.40 12.61 20.91
N SER A 244 -9.97 12.81 22.08
CA SER A 244 -10.08 14.07 22.84
C SER A 244 -8.77 14.83 23.08
N HIS A 245 -7.62 14.15 23.15
CA HIS A 245 -6.33 14.81 23.41
C HIS A 245 -5.54 15.16 22.15
N TYR A 246 -5.92 14.58 21.00
CA TYR A 246 -5.15 14.67 19.76
C TYR A 246 -5.90 15.36 18.64
N VAL A 247 -7.23 15.38 18.69
CA VAL A 247 -8.08 15.90 17.62
C VAL A 247 -8.94 17.04 18.14
N THR A 248 -8.78 18.21 17.52
CA THR A 248 -9.62 19.38 17.81
C THR A 248 -10.99 19.20 17.16
N GLU A 249 -12.01 19.92 17.69
CA GLU A 249 -13.33 19.97 17.08
C GLU A 249 -13.28 20.43 15.61
N LYS A 250 -12.41 21.40 15.30
CA LYS A 250 -12.21 21.89 13.93
C LYS A 250 -11.73 20.77 12.99
N GLN A 251 -10.80 19.92 13.43
CA GLN A 251 -10.30 18.80 12.63
C GLN A 251 -11.37 17.72 12.45
N PHE A 252 -12.17 17.48 13.48
CA PHE A 252 -13.28 16.54 13.40
C PHE A 252 -14.35 17.00 12.39
N ILE A 253 -14.75 18.25 12.45
CA ILE A 253 -15.67 18.87 11.50
C ILE A 253 -15.08 18.84 10.09
N ALA A 254 -13.78 19.13 9.93
CA ALA A 254 -13.10 19.07 8.64
C ALA A 254 -13.13 17.67 8.02
N HIS A 255 -12.90 16.61 8.81
CA HIS A 255 -13.05 15.23 8.36
C HIS A 255 -14.45 14.96 7.81
N ILE A 256 -15.48 15.32 8.54
CA ILE A 256 -16.86 15.09 8.12
C ILE A 256 -17.16 15.83 6.81
N HIS A 257 -16.82 17.12 6.73
CA HIS A 257 -17.05 17.90 5.51
C HIS A 257 -16.28 17.35 4.30
N GLN A 258 -15.02 16.99 4.48
CA GLN A 258 -14.21 16.38 3.41
C GLN A 258 -14.83 15.07 2.94
N SER A 259 -15.24 14.21 3.88
CA SER A 259 -15.87 12.92 3.59
C SER A 259 -17.19 13.09 2.84
N LEU A 260 -18.06 14.02 3.27
CA LEU A 260 -19.33 14.30 2.61
C LEU A 260 -19.16 14.90 1.21
N ALA A 261 -18.24 15.85 1.05
CA ALA A 261 -17.93 16.43 -0.26
C ALA A 261 -17.45 15.37 -1.26
N TYR A 262 -16.60 14.45 -0.78
CA TYR A 262 -16.16 13.30 -1.57
C TYR A 262 -17.33 12.37 -1.94
N ALA A 263 -18.17 12.01 -0.96
CA ALA A 263 -19.33 11.14 -1.17
C ALA A 263 -20.33 11.71 -2.18
N GLN A 264 -20.60 13.00 -2.09
CA GLN A 264 -21.47 13.69 -3.03
C GLN A 264 -20.88 13.67 -4.44
N LYS A 265 -19.58 14.00 -4.57
CA LYS A 265 -18.90 14.07 -5.87
C LYS A 265 -18.79 12.71 -6.56
N GLN A 266 -18.44 11.65 -5.82
CA GLN A 266 -18.16 10.34 -6.41
C GLN A 266 -19.38 9.44 -6.53
N PHE A 267 -20.31 9.54 -5.59
CA PHE A 267 -21.43 8.60 -5.47
C PHE A 267 -22.81 9.28 -5.51
N GLY A 268 -22.86 10.62 -5.63
CA GLY A 268 -24.11 11.38 -5.67
C GLY A 268 -24.90 11.32 -4.36
N ILE A 269 -24.24 11.09 -3.22
CA ILE A 269 -24.87 10.99 -1.91
C ILE A 269 -25.29 12.39 -1.43
N THR A 270 -26.62 12.65 -1.48
CA THR A 270 -27.20 13.94 -1.09
C THR A 270 -28.27 13.82 0.00
N GLN A 271 -28.87 12.62 0.16
CA GLN A 271 -29.88 12.39 1.18
C GLN A 271 -29.25 12.31 2.58
N GLU A 272 -29.80 13.00 3.55
CA GLU A 272 -29.26 13.14 4.91
C GLU A 272 -28.98 11.79 5.58
N HIS A 273 -29.89 10.82 5.45
CA HIS A 273 -29.70 9.49 5.98
C HIS A 273 -28.50 8.76 5.36
N GLN A 274 -28.30 8.86 4.04
CA GLN A 274 -27.15 8.29 3.34
C GLN A 274 -25.86 8.99 3.72
N GLN A 275 -25.90 10.32 3.92
CA GLN A 275 -24.77 11.10 4.41
C GLN A 275 -24.36 10.66 5.82
N GLY A 276 -25.32 10.38 6.71
CA GLY A 276 -25.07 9.84 8.04
C GLY A 276 -24.36 8.48 8.00
N ALA A 277 -24.84 7.58 7.14
CA ALA A 277 -24.20 6.28 6.91
C ALA A 277 -22.76 6.42 6.41
N TRP A 278 -22.53 7.31 5.45
CA TRP A 278 -21.21 7.54 4.88
C TRP A 278 -20.24 8.12 5.92
N VAL A 279 -20.66 9.09 6.71
CA VAL A 279 -19.85 9.68 7.79
C VAL A 279 -19.45 8.61 8.81
N LEU A 280 -20.40 7.76 9.22
CA LEU A 280 -20.11 6.65 10.13
C LEU A 280 -19.05 5.72 9.54
N LEU A 281 -19.22 5.33 8.29
CA LEU A 281 -18.24 4.47 7.59
C LEU A 281 -16.86 5.14 7.52
N SER A 282 -16.79 6.43 7.17
CA SER A 282 -15.52 7.15 7.06
C SER A 282 -14.80 7.33 8.40
N LEU A 283 -15.53 7.49 9.49
CA LEU A 283 -14.95 7.58 10.84
C LEU A 283 -14.37 6.26 11.34
N VAL A 284 -14.99 5.15 10.98
CA VAL A 284 -14.57 3.82 11.45
C VAL A 284 -13.51 3.21 10.54
N LEU A 285 -13.65 3.39 9.23
CA LEU A 285 -12.77 2.77 8.22
C LEU A 285 -11.66 3.71 7.75
N GLY A 286 -11.75 5.01 8.03
CA GLY A 286 -10.90 6.06 7.49
C GLY A 286 -11.43 6.64 6.17
N ILE A 287 -11.01 7.84 5.80
CA ILE A 287 -11.33 8.39 4.48
C ILE A 287 -10.68 7.53 3.38
N GLY A 288 -11.32 7.47 2.20
CA GLY A 288 -10.82 6.65 1.08
C GLY A 288 -11.00 5.16 1.26
N PHE A 289 -11.83 4.71 2.22
CA PHE A 289 -12.11 3.27 2.46
C PHE A 289 -12.67 2.56 1.22
N ASP A 290 -13.30 3.29 0.31
CA ASP A 290 -13.83 2.81 -0.97
C ASP A 290 -12.75 2.36 -1.96
N ARG A 291 -11.56 2.89 -1.83
CA ARG A 291 -10.37 2.62 -2.68
C ARG A 291 -9.19 2.02 -1.90
N ASP A 292 -9.39 1.70 -0.61
CA ASP A 292 -8.34 1.15 0.25
C ASP A 292 -8.05 -0.31 -0.11
N PRO A 293 -6.82 -0.66 -0.52
CA PRO A 293 -6.44 -2.04 -0.83
C PRO A 293 -6.62 -3.02 0.34
N LEU A 294 -6.69 -2.53 1.58
CA LEU A 294 -6.98 -3.33 2.77
C LEU A 294 -8.47 -3.66 2.91
N MET A 295 -9.32 -2.96 2.17
CA MET A 295 -10.78 -3.09 2.23
C MET A 295 -11.40 -3.33 0.84
N PRO A 296 -10.90 -4.31 0.05
CA PRO A 296 -11.37 -4.54 -1.31
C PRO A 296 -12.88 -4.77 -1.39
N TRP A 297 -13.45 -5.37 -0.34
CA TRP A 297 -14.89 -5.61 -0.22
C TRP A 297 -15.71 -4.31 -0.24
N ALA A 298 -15.16 -3.19 0.25
CA ALA A 298 -15.86 -1.89 0.25
C ALA A 298 -15.93 -1.34 -1.18
N GLY A 299 -14.81 -1.38 -1.91
CA GLY A 299 -14.77 -1.00 -3.32
C GLY A 299 -15.67 -1.90 -4.19
N GLU A 300 -15.66 -3.22 -3.97
CA GLU A 300 -16.52 -4.17 -4.69
C GLU A 300 -18.02 -3.86 -4.49
N ILE A 301 -18.44 -3.55 -3.26
CA ILE A 301 -19.84 -3.17 -2.98
C ILE A 301 -20.18 -1.85 -3.66
N LEU A 302 -19.33 -0.82 -3.54
CA LEU A 302 -19.59 0.51 -4.10
C LEU A 302 -19.59 0.53 -5.64
N ASN A 303 -18.82 -0.35 -6.28
CA ASN A 303 -18.78 -0.49 -7.74
C ASN A 303 -19.85 -1.44 -8.31
N SER A 304 -20.72 -2.04 -7.48
CA SER A 304 -21.82 -2.87 -7.96
C SER A 304 -22.92 -2.02 -8.62
N ASP A 305 -23.82 -2.65 -9.38
CA ASP A 305 -24.93 -1.99 -10.07
C ASP A 305 -26.15 -1.67 -9.16
N LYS A 306 -26.02 -1.88 -7.84
CA LYS A 306 -27.09 -1.67 -6.88
C LYS A 306 -27.34 -0.18 -6.61
N PRO A 307 -28.56 0.20 -6.16
CA PRO A 307 -28.84 1.54 -5.64
C PRO A 307 -27.90 1.90 -4.49
N ILE A 308 -27.53 3.18 -4.35
CA ILE A 308 -26.59 3.64 -3.31
C ILE A 308 -27.07 3.33 -1.88
N SER A 309 -28.39 3.37 -1.65
CA SER A 309 -28.98 3.00 -0.34
C SER A 309 -28.67 1.57 0.04
N GLU A 310 -28.83 0.62 -0.88
CA GLU A 310 -28.49 -0.79 -0.64
C GLU A 310 -27.00 -1.03 -0.46
N LYS A 311 -26.15 -0.31 -1.21
CA LYS A 311 -24.70 -0.38 -1.05
C LYS A 311 -24.27 0.06 0.34
N LEU A 312 -24.80 1.18 0.83
CA LEU A 312 -24.50 1.69 2.17
C LEU A 312 -24.98 0.73 3.26
N GLU A 313 -26.17 0.16 3.11
CA GLU A 313 -26.67 -0.83 4.04
C GLU A 313 -25.79 -2.08 4.08
N GLN A 314 -25.35 -2.59 2.92
CA GLN A 314 -24.41 -3.73 2.86
C GLN A 314 -23.06 -3.42 3.49
N LEU A 315 -22.53 -2.20 3.29
CA LEU A 315 -21.30 -1.76 3.94
C LEU A 315 -21.43 -1.73 5.46
N LEU A 316 -22.53 -1.21 5.99
CA LEU A 316 -22.81 -1.17 7.42
C LEU A 316 -22.96 -2.58 8.02
N GLN A 317 -23.69 -3.46 7.37
CA GLN A 317 -23.82 -4.86 7.79
C GLN A 317 -22.47 -5.59 7.80
N MET A 318 -21.64 -5.34 6.78
CA MET A 318 -20.29 -5.91 6.69
C MET A 318 -19.38 -5.39 7.79
N LEU A 319 -19.45 -4.08 8.09
CA LEU A 319 -18.71 -3.45 9.19
C LEU A 319 -19.11 -4.07 10.52
N GLN A 320 -20.40 -4.19 10.81
CA GLN A 320 -20.92 -4.78 12.04
C GLN A 320 -20.47 -6.24 12.19
N LYS A 321 -20.58 -7.04 11.13
CA LYS A 321 -20.12 -8.44 11.14
C LYS A 321 -18.63 -8.55 11.48
N ARG A 322 -17.80 -7.65 10.93
CA ARG A 322 -16.35 -7.60 11.19
C ARG A 322 -16.05 -7.16 12.60
N ALA A 323 -16.71 -6.11 13.11
CA ALA A 323 -16.56 -5.65 14.48
C ALA A 323 -16.92 -6.74 15.50
N ASN A 324 -18.03 -7.45 15.30
CA ASN A 324 -18.44 -8.56 16.15
C ASN A 324 -17.43 -9.73 16.12
N LYS A 325 -16.88 -10.06 14.95
CA LYS A 325 -15.83 -11.08 14.83
C LYS A 325 -14.55 -10.67 15.57
N MET A 326 -14.15 -9.41 15.50
CA MET A 326 -12.97 -8.91 16.22
C MET A 326 -13.19 -8.97 17.73
N LEU A 327 -14.38 -8.62 18.24
CA LEU A 327 -14.73 -8.74 19.66
C LEU A 327 -14.67 -10.19 20.16
N ALA A 328 -15.08 -11.16 19.36
CA ALA A 328 -14.99 -12.57 19.72
C ALA A 328 -13.52 -13.02 19.86
N VAL A 329 -12.69 -12.66 18.89
CA VAL A 329 -11.25 -13.01 18.88
C VAL A 329 -10.50 -12.37 20.06
N THR A 330 -10.78 -11.09 20.39
CA THR A 330 -10.14 -10.41 21.53
C THR A 330 -10.51 -11.01 22.87
N LYS A 331 -11.73 -11.59 23.02
CA LYS A 331 -12.15 -12.29 24.23
C LYS A 331 -11.50 -13.67 24.39
N GLU A 332 -11.26 -14.37 23.27
CA GLU A 332 -10.71 -15.72 23.28
C GLU A 332 -9.18 -15.75 23.36
N ASN A 333 -8.49 -14.71 22.89
CA ASN A 333 -7.02 -14.69 22.84
C ASN A 333 -6.45 -13.26 22.99
N PRO A 334 -6.24 -12.78 24.21
CA PRO A 334 -5.77 -11.41 24.47
C PRO A 334 -4.34 -11.10 23.99
N LEU A 335 -3.60 -12.08 23.44
CA LEU A 335 -2.21 -11.94 22.97
C LEU A 335 -2.07 -11.82 21.44
N TYR A 336 -3.16 -11.87 20.67
CA TYR A 336 -3.10 -11.93 19.18
C TYR A 336 -3.87 -10.79 18.49
N VAL A 337 -3.72 -9.56 18.97
CA VAL A 337 -4.23 -8.39 18.21
C VAL A 337 -3.08 -7.47 17.82
#